data_3688f03fc892b1d836597cdc2380af92
#
_entry.id   3688f03fc892b1d836597cdc2380af92
#
_cell.length_a   1.000
_cell.length_b   1.000
_cell.length_c   1.000
_cell.angle_alpha   90.00
_cell.angle_beta   90.00
_cell.angle_gamma   90.00
#
_symmetry.space_group_name_H-M   'P 1'
#
loop_
_entity.id
_entity.type
_entity.pdbx_description
1 polymer ?
#
loop_
_entity_poly.entity_id
_entity_poly.type
_entity_poly.pdbx_seq_one_letter_code
_entity_poly.pdbx_strand_id
1 'polypeptide(L)'
;MNSRERVLAHLAGRPVDCLPLMPITMQFACDLIGAKYRDYETDHRVLVEGQLRVAEQFGFDYVNTMSDPAREASDCGAVVEHFENSPAAMVETEALLGDKTALTHLKLPDPLGGGRMHNSLRAIAL
;
A
#
# COMPACT_ATOMS: atom_id res chain seq x y z
N MET A 1 1.35 13.39 23.86
CA MET A 1 2.23 13.41 22.64
C MET A 1 1.36 13.43 21.41
N ASN A 2 1.78 14.11 20.33
CA ASN A 2 1.15 13.93 19.04
C ASN A 2 1.68 12.64 18.36
N SER A 3 1.00 12.19 17.30
CA SER A 3 1.33 10.93 16.62
C SER A 3 2.81 10.85 16.16
N ARG A 4 3.31 11.93 15.55
CA ARG A 4 4.70 11.98 15.08
C ARG A 4 5.69 11.89 16.24
N GLU A 5 5.46 12.63 17.31
CA GLU A 5 6.32 12.59 18.52
C GLU A 5 6.32 11.20 19.14
N ARG A 6 5.16 10.56 19.24
CA ARG A 6 4.97 9.22 19.80
C ARG A 6 5.74 8.18 18.98
N VAL A 7 5.55 8.16 17.66
CA VAL A 7 6.26 7.23 16.78
C VAL A 7 7.77 7.41 16.87
N LEU A 8 8.28 8.65 16.76
CA LEU A 8 9.71 8.92 16.83
C LEU A 8 10.32 8.63 18.20
N ALA A 9 9.60 8.89 19.29
CA ALA A 9 10.05 8.54 20.64
C ALA A 9 10.13 7.01 20.82
N HIS A 10 9.11 6.30 20.36
CA HIS A 10 9.07 4.84 20.43
C HIS A 10 10.23 4.20 19.63
N LEU A 11 10.46 4.64 18.39
CA LEU A 11 11.57 4.16 17.58
C LEU A 11 12.95 4.47 18.18
N ALA A 12 13.07 5.55 18.95
CA ALA A 12 14.27 5.91 19.68
C ALA A 12 14.40 5.21 21.05
N GLY A 13 13.53 4.29 21.40
CA GLY A 13 13.52 3.60 22.71
C GLY A 13 13.20 4.51 23.89
N ARG A 14 12.58 5.68 23.66
CA ARG A 14 12.20 6.64 24.70
C ARG A 14 10.79 6.32 25.23
N PRO A 15 10.47 6.67 26.47
CA PRO A 15 9.12 6.55 27.01
C PRO A 15 8.07 7.27 26.17
N VAL A 16 6.92 6.65 26.01
CA VAL A 16 5.76 7.18 25.30
C VAL A 16 4.51 7.13 26.20
N ASP A 17 3.53 7.96 25.92
CA ASP A 17 2.26 8.00 26.64
C ASP A 17 1.41 6.73 26.39
N CYS A 18 1.45 6.19 25.16
CA CYS A 18 0.88 4.90 24.80
C CYS A 18 1.66 4.31 23.61
N LEU A 19 1.48 3.03 23.33
CA LEU A 19 2.09 2.41 22.15
C LEU A 19 1.52 3.03 20.87
N PRO A 20 2.37 3.34 19.86
CA PRO A 20 1.89 3.81 18.57
C PRO A 20 0.98 2.79 17.88
N LEU A 21 -0.15 3.24 17.38
CA LEU A 21 -1.08 2.42 16.61
C LEU A 21 -0.79 2.55 15.12
N MET A 22 -0.27 1.47 14.52
CA MET A 22 0.19 1.45 13.13
C MET A 22 -0.35 0.23 12.36
N PRO A 23 -1.68 0.04 12.28
CA PRO A 23 -2.26 -1.12 11.60
C PRO A 23 -2.16 -1.01 10.07
N ILE A 24 -2.14 -2.15 9.41
CA ILE A 24 -2.34 -2.26 7.95
C ILE A 24 -3.85 -2.35 7.72
N THR A 25 -4.45 -1.32 7.13
CA THR A 25 -5.90 -1.17 7.06
C THR A 25 -6.54 -1.53 5.73
N MET A 26 -5.79 -1.52 4.63
CA MET A 26 -6.20 -1.91 3.26
C MET A 26 -7.72 -1.93 2.99
N GLN A 27 -8.35 -3.14 2.99
CA GLN A 27 -9.78 -3.32 2.73
C GLN A 27 -10.66 -2.50 3.70
N PHE A 28 -10.27 -2.47 4.98
CA PHE A 28 -11.01 -1.71 5.99
C PHE A 28 -11.07 -0.20 5.67
N ALA A 29 -9.96 0.37 5.18
CA ALA A 29 -9.91 1.77 4.78
C ALA A 29 -10.78 2.05 3.55
N CYS A 30 -10.77 1.13 2.58
CA CYS A 30 -11.63 1.20 1.39
C CYS A 30 -13.11 1.15 1.76
N ASP A 31 -13.51 0.19 2.59
CA ASP A 31 -14.89 0.00 3.02
C ASP A 31 -15.41 1.20 3.83
N LEU A 32 -14.55 1.79 4.66
CA LEU A 32 -14.92 2.95 5.49
C LEU A 32 -15.36 4.17 4.67
N ILE A 33 -14.75 4.37 3.50
CA ILE A 33 -15.12 5.47 2.59
C ILE A 33 -16.15 5.06 1.54
N GLY A 34 -16.61 3.79 1.55
CA GLY A 34 -17.58 3.27 0.61
C GLY A 34 -17.07 3.19 -0.83
N ALA A 35 -15.76 3.13 -1.03
CA ALA A 35 -15.16 3.02 -2.36
C ALA A 35 -15.14 1.58 -2.86
N LYS A 36 -15.02 1.41 -4.18
CA LYS A 36 -14.68 0.11 -4.76
C LYS A 36 -13.19 -0.15 -4.57
N TYR A 37 -12.84 -1.40 -4.29
CA TYR A 37 -11.44 -1.73 -4.05
C TYR A 37 -10.56 -1.46 -5.28
N ARG A 38 -11.09 -1.69 -6.46
CA ARG A 38 -10.40 -1.37 -7.71
C ARG A 38 -9.98 0.11 -7.79
N ASP A 39 -10.84 1.03 -7.37
CA ASP A 39 -10.51 2.46 -7.36
C ASP A 39 -9.47 2.76 -6.28
N TYR A 40 -9.61 2.15 -5.10
CA TYR A 40 -8.66 2.28 -3.99
C TYR A 40 -7.25 1.80 -4.36
N GLU A 41 -7.10 0.72 -5.13
CA GLU A 41 -5.80 0.18 -5.52
C GLU A 41 -5.17 0.88 -6.73
N THR A 42 -5.97 1.57 -7.57
CA THR A 42 -5.50 2.19 -8.82
C THR A 42 -5.42 3.71 -8.76
N ASP A 43 -6.24 4.38 -7.95
CA ASP A 43 -6.19 5.82 -7.76
C ASP A 43 -5.60 6.18 -6.39
N HIS A 44 -4.42 6.80 -6.40
CA HIS A 44 -3.72 7.24 -5.19
C HIS A 44 -4.54 8.20 -4.33
N ARG A 45 -5.48 8.98 -4.91
CA ARG A 45 -6.33 9.90 -4.14
C ARG A 45 -7.34 9.15 -3.31
N VAL A 46 -7.97 8.11 -3.88
CA VAL A 46 -8.92 7.26 -3.15
C VAL A 46 -8.21 6.52 -2.02
N LEU A 47 -7.00 6.00 -2.29
CA LEU A 47 -6.17 5.36 -1.27
C LEU A 47 -5.85 6.32 -0.13
N VAL A 48 -5.38 7.52 -0.42
CA VAL A 48 -5.03 8.53 0.60
C VAL A 48 -6.26 8.93 1.41
N GLU A 49 -7.41 9.16 0.76
CA GLU A 49 -8.66 9.47 1.45
C GLU A 49 -9.03 8.39 2.46
N GLY A 50 -9.01 7.12 2.05
CA GLY A 50 -9.29 5.98 2.93
C GLY A 50 -8.33 5.92 4.12
N GLN A 51 -7.04 6.03 3.88
CA GLN A 51 -6.01 5.98 4.92
C GLN A 51 -6.13 7.13 5.94
N LEU A 52 -6.33 8.36 5.46
CA LEU A 52 -6.49 9.52 6.34
C LEU A 52 -7.79 9.42 7.15
N ARG A 53 -8.89 8.99 6.52
CA ARG A 53 -10.18 8.84 7.20
C ARG A 53 -10.12 7.82 8.33
N VAL A 54 -9.44 6.69 8.12
CA VAL A 54 -9.24 5.68 9.16
C VAL A 54 -8.37 6.23 10.29
N ALA A 55 -7.27 6.91 9.97
CA ALA A 55 -6.39 7.50 10.97
C ALA A 55 -7.11 8.53 11.84
N GLU A 56 -7.90 9.41 11.23
CA GLU A 56 -8.72 10.41 11.94
C GLU A 56 -9.77 9.76 12.85
N GLN A 57 -10.51 8.78 12.32
CA GLN A 57 -11.64 8.20 13.04
C GLN A 57 -11.22 7.30 14.21
N PHE A 58 -10.09 6.58 14.07
CA PHE A 58 -9.64 5.59 15.04
C PHE A 58 -8.38 6.01 15.80
N GLY A 59 -7.84 7.20 15.54
CA GLY A 59 -6.67 7.74 16.23
C GLY A 59 -5.39 6.97 15.92
N PHE A 60 -5.22 6.47 14.69
CA PHE A 60 -3.99 5.80 14.28
C PHE A 60 -2.86 6.81 14.09
N ASP A 61 -1.66 6.40 14.49
CA ASP A 61 -0.47 7.26 14.48
C ASP A 61 0.29 7.24 13.15
N TYR A 62 -0.14 6.39 12.22
CA TYR A 62 0.57 6.14 10.97
C TYR A 62 -0.42 5.81 9.84
N VAL A 63 -0.13 6.28 8.66
CA VAL A 63 -0.77 5.90 7.40
C VAL A 63 0.26 5.31 6.45
N ASN A 64 -0.18 4.49 5.51
CA ASN A 64 0.70 3.88 4.51
C ASN A 64 0.04 3.90 3.13
N THR A 65 0.81 3.61 2.09
CA THR A 65 0.33 3.56 0.70
C THR A 65 0.15 2.14 0.18
N MET A 66 0.02 1.17 1.08
CA MET A 66 -0.20 -0.23 0.73
C MET A 66 -1.66 -0.46 0.37
N SER A 67 -1.93 -0.98 -0.81
CA SER A 67 -3.27 -1.42 -1.22
C SER A 67 -3.38 -2.93 -1.28
N ASP A 68 -2.33 -3.61 -1.75
CA ASP A 68 -2.30 -5.05 -1.98
C ASP A 68 -0.85 -5.53 -2.17
N PRO A 69 -0.60 -6.86 -2.04
CA PRO A 69 0.74 -7.42 -2.17
C PRO A 69 1.26 -7.52 -3.61
N ALA A 70 0.40 -7.30 -4.62
CA ALA A 70 0.77 -7.45 -6.03
C ALA A 70 1.29 -6.15 -6.67
N ARG A 71 1.34 -5.04 -5.93
CA ARG A 71 1.66 -3.72 -6.46
C ARG A 71 3.02 -3.66 -7.14
N GLU A 72 4.07 -4.02 -6.43
CA GLU A 72 5.45 -4.01 -6.95
C GLU A 72 5.68 -5.12 -7.96
N ALA A 73 5.10 -6.29 -7.72
CA ALA A 73 5.20 -7.42 -8.64
C ALA A 73 4.59 -7.11 -10.01
N SER A 74 3.49 -6.36 -10.05
CA SER A 74 2.85 -5.88 -11.29
C SER A 74 3.82 -5.04 -12.13
N ASP A 75 4.53 -4.10 -11.52
CA ASP A 75 5.50 -3.25 -12.23
C ASP A 75 6.75 -4.02 -12.67
N CYS A 76 7.07 -5.13 -12.00
CA CYS A 76 8.09 -6.09 -12.45
C CYS A 76 7.63 -6.96 -13.62
N GLY A 77 6.36 -6.89 -14.00
CA GLY A 77 5.79 -7.65 -15.12
C GLY A 77 5.01 -8.92 -14.73
N ALA A 78 4.70 -9.10 -13.44
CA ALA A 78 3.82 -10.19 -13.01
C ALA A 78 2.40 -10.00 -13.54
N VAL A 79 1.75 -11.11 -13.90
CA VAL A 79 0.34 -11.10 -14.27
C VAL A 79 -0.50 -10.95 -13.01
N VAL A 80 -1.33 -9.91 -12.99
CA VAL A 80 -2.16 -9.54 -11.84
C VAL A 80 -3.62 -9.47 -12.25
N GLU A 81 -4.47 -10.13 -11.49
CA GLU A 81 -5.92 -10.06 -11.63
C GLU A 81 -6.47 -9.00 -10.67
N HIS A 82 -7.30 -8.10 -11.21
CA HIS A 82 -7.94 -7.01 -10.47
C HIS A 82 -9.41 -7.32 -10.24
N PHE A 83 -9.86 -7.16 -9.00
CA PHE A 83 -11.25 -7.38 -8.61
C PHE A 83 -11.93 -6.06 -8.26
N GLU A 84 -13.26 -6.00 -8.42
CA GLU A 84 -14.02 -4.79 -8.12
C GLU A 84 -14.02 -4.47 -6.62
N ASN A 85 -14.20 -5.48 -5.77
CA ASN A 85 -14.44 -5.32 -4.34
C ASN A 85 -13.47 -6.12 -3.45
N SER A 86 -12.32 -6.51 -3.97
CA SER A 86 -11.27 -7.19 -3.21
C SER A 86 -9.88 -6.84 -3.74
N PRO A 87 -8.81 -7.05 -2.94
CA PRO A 87 -7.45 -6.76 -3.37
C PRO A 87 -7.04 -7.53 -4.62
N ALA A 88 -6.20 -6.91 -5.45
CA ALA A 88 -5.58 -7.56 -6.59
C ALA A 88 -4.72 -8.75 -6.14
N ALA A 89 -4.71 -9.81 -6.94
CA ALA A 89 -3.93 -11.01 -6.70
C ALA A 89 -3.04 -11.36 -7.89
N MET A 90 -1.88 -11.93 -7.61
CA MET A 90 -1.01 -12.49 -8.65
C MET A 90 -1.61 -13.79 -9.18
N VAL A 91 -1.52 -13.99 -10.50
CA VAL A 91 -1.94 -15.25 -11.14
C VAL A 91 -0.80 -16.27 -10.96
N GLU A 92 -0.95 -17.16 -9.99
CA GLU A 92 0.12 -18.12 -9.61
C GLU A 92 0.53 -19.05 -10.74
N THR A 93 -0.40 -19.42 -11.62
CA THR A 93 -0.13 -20.28 -12.80
C THR A 93 0.73 -19.58 -13.85
N GLU A 94 0.83 -18.26 -13.79
CA GLU A 94 1.63 -17.41 -14.67
C GLU A 94 2.75 -16.69 -13.91
N ALA A 95 3.35 -17.40 -12.93
CA ALA A 95 4.36 -16.82 -12.07
C ALA A 95 5.56 -16.32 -12.89
N LEU A 96 5.90 -15.04 -12.74
CA LEU A 96 6.99 -14.35 -13.45
C LEU A 96 8.35 -15.06 -13.31
N LEU A 97 8.60 -15.63 -12.13
CA LEU A 97 9.83 -16.38 -11.80
C LEU A 97 9.54 -17.87 -11.59
N GLY A 98 8.63 -18.45 -12.36
CA GLY A 98 8.34 -19.88 -12.32
C GLY A 98 9.56 -20.75 -12.65
N ASP A 99 10.50 -20.20 -13.47
CA ASP A 99 11.83 -20.74 -13.71
C ASP A 99 12.88 -19.72 -13.24
N LYS A 100 13.90 -20.17 -12.51
CA LYS A 100 15.01 -19.32 -12.03
C LYS A 100 15.80 -18.64 -13.15
N THR A 101 15.83 -19.23 -14.35
CA THR A 101 16.48 -18.63 -15.52
C THR A 101 15.79 -17.35 -15.98
N ALA A 102 14.48 -17.19 -15.70
CA ALA A 102 13.74 -15.97 -16.00
C ALA A 102 14.28 -14.73 -15.27
N LEU A 103 15.00 -14.93 -14.15
CA LEU A 103 15.63 -13.83 -13.40
C LEU A 103 16.63 -13.04 -14.26
N THR A 104 17.31 -13.68 -15.20
CA THR A 104 18.28 -13.03 -16.10
C THR A 104 17.64 -12.07 -17.10
N HIS A 105 16.33 -12.21 -17.33
CA HIS A 105 15.54 -11.39 -18.25
C HIS A 105 14.61 -10.39 -17.53
N LEU A 106 14.60 -10.43 -16.20
CA LEU A 106 13.78 -9.52 -15.40
C LEU A 106 14.23 -8.08 -15.62
N LYS A 107 13.31 -7.24 -16.07
CA LYS A 107 13.54 -5.79 -16.16
C LYS A 107 13.28 -5.15 -14.82
N LEU A 108 14.23 -4.31 -14.36
CA LEU A 108 13.98 -3.47 -13.20
C LEU A 108 12.90 -2.44 -13.56
N PRO A 109 11.82 -2.33 -12.76
CA PRO A 109 10.79 -1.34 -13.00
C PRO A 109 11.33 0.07 -12.72
N ASP A 110 10.82 1.06 -13.45
CA ASP A 110 11.05 2.47 -13.15
C ASP A 110 9.96 2.94 -12.16
N PRO A 111 10.30 3.29 -10.91
CA PRO A 111 9.33 3.77 -9.94
C PRO A 111 8.61 5.07 -10.36
N LEU A 112 9.18 5.84 -11.30
CA LEU A 112 8.60 7.05 -11.86
C LEU A 112 7.92 6.81 -13.23
N GLY A 113 7.92 5.59 -13.72
CA GLY A 113 7.46 5.20 -15.06
C GLY A 113 5.93 5.18 -15.27
N GLY A 114 5.15 5.65 -14.31
CA GLY A 114 3.68 5.71 -14.44
C GLY A 114 2.94 4.46 -13.97
N GLY A 115 3.65 3.44 -13.47
CA GLY A 115 3.07 2.21 -12.94
C GLY A 115 2.52 2.33 -11.52
N ARG A 116 2.30 1.20 -10.88
CA ARG A 116 1.70 1.12 -9.54
C ARG A 116 2.65 1.61 -8.43
N MET A 117 3.99 1.46 -8.61
CA MET A 117 4.98 2.08 -7.73
C MET A 117 4.90 3.61 -7.79
N HIS A 118 4.76 4.18 -9.01
CA HIS A 118 4.61 5.63 -9.18
C HIS A 118 3.33 6.13 -8.49
N ASN A 119 2.25 5.36 -8.55
CA ASN A 119 1.01 5.68 -7.82
C ASN A 119 1.23 5.77 -6.30
N SER A 120 2.06 4.90 -5.71
CA SER A 120 2.45 4.99 -4.29
C SER A 120 3.25 6.25 -3.98
N LEU A 121 4.18 6.63 -4.84
CA LEU A 121 4.96 7.87 -4.67
C LEU A 121 4.05 9.12 -4.74
N ARG A 122 3.07 9.12 -5.64
CA ARG A 122 2.07 10.19 -5.72
C ARG A 122 1.20 10.26 -4.47
N ALA A 123 0.85 9.12 -3.89
CA ALA A 123 0.10 9.06 -2.64
C ALA A 123 0.87 9.69 -1.46
N ILE A 124 2.19 9.48 -1.39
CA ILE A 124 3.05 10.06 -0.34
C ILE A 124 3.19 11.58 -0.51
N ALA A 125 3.09 12.07 -1.73
CA ALA A 125 3.25 13.51 -2.05
C ALA A 125 1.96 14.34 -1.85
N LEU A 126 0.81 13.71 -1.55
CA LEU A 126 -0.45 14.37 -1.20
C LEU A 126 -0.49 14.74 0.28
#